data_4509b7a0bc96070ff52495eaa6092d8c
#
_entry.id   4509b7a0bc96070ff52495eaa6092d8c
#
_cell.length_a   1.000
_cell.length_b   1.000
_cell.length_c   1.000
_cell.angle_alpha   90.00
_cell.angle_beta   90.00
_cell.angle_gamma   90.00
#
_symmetry.space_group_name_H-M   'P 1'
#
loop_
_entity.id
_entity.type
_entity.pdbx_description
1 polymer ?
#
loop_
_entity_poly.entity_id
_entity_poly.type
_entity_poly.pdbx_seq_one_letter_code
_entity_poly.pdbx_strand_id
1 'polypeptide(L)'
;MRIAKTSQFKNVEQDKAWFVNWVARLETLNGKQYQRFQLQTTLGNTHVWGLNTSDENLESLVIFPGARTTSLFWDFDNGLNHLTQKLRIFLVETNGLPNLSDGSTPDIKTLDYGEWASELLSKLNIQRAFVAGASFGGLIAMKLSIIAPSKVKAAFLFNPGCLQPFSLSWKNLYYNLLPIFSPTKKNVSKFLDKAVFSKPNHQLSAKAEELIIEYEVFALTRYKDNTQKPYDMGDELRQVKVDTFLMEGDKDLLFPYQTSVTNAEKKIQSLKGVKVFENVGHGIETYDKAIQYMDDKIKNYSEI
;
A
#
# COMPACT_ATOMS: atom_id res chain seq x y z
N MET A 1 1.12 -8.81 21.19
CA MET A 1 1.74 -7.75 20.35
C MET A 1 2.25 -6.61 21.21
N ARG A 2 3.49 -6.17 21.02
CA ARG A 2 4.09 -5.03 21.73
C ARG A 2 4.18 -3.84 20.80
N ILE A 3 3.70 -2.65 21.26
CA ILE A 3 3.85 -1.39 20.51
C ILE A 3 5.33 -0.99 20.53
N ALA A 4 5.94 -0.87 19.35
CA ALA A 4 7.34 -0.51 19.18
C ALA A 4 7.53 0.99 18.97
N LYS A 5 6.62 1.63 18.23
CA LYS A 5 6.67 3.04 17.89
C LYS A 5 5.27 3.66 17.92
N THR A 6 5.23 4.97 18.09
CA THR A 6 3.99 5.76 17.96
C THR A 6 4.30 7.02 17.16
N SER A 7 3.57 7.20 16.10
CA SER A 7 3.54 8.40 15.27
C SER A 7 2.28 9.21 15.57
N GLN A 8 2.23 10.49 15.25
CA GLN A 8 1.04 11.31 15.51
C GLN A 8 1.03 12.59 14.69
N PHE A 9 -0.15 13.12 14.44
CA PHE A 9 -0.30 14.48 13.93
C PHE A 9 0.17 15.51 14.94
N LYS A 10 0.69 16.65 14.46
CA LYS A 10 1.09 17.80 15.32
C LYS A 10 -0.11 18.45 15.98
N ASN A 11 -1.22 18.57 15.26
CA ASN A 11 -2.52 18.99 15.76
C ASN A 11 -3.57 17.97 15.29
N VAL A 12 -3.90 17.01 16.17
CA VAL A 12 -4.70 15.83 15.83
C VAL A 12 -6.05 16.20 15.23
N GLU A 13 -6.78 17.14 15.86
CA GLU A 13 -8.12 17.53 15.42
C GLU A 13 -8.08 18.23 14.06
N GLN A 14 -7.25 19.27 13.95
CA GLN A 14 -7.13 20.07 12.73
C GLN A 14 -6.58 19.24 11.56
N ASP A 15 -5.58 18.40 11.83
CA ASP A 15 -4.90 17.63 10.79
C ASP A 15 -5.77 16.46 10.31
N LYS A 16 -6.53 15.81 11.19
CA LYS A 16 -7.54 14.82 10.78
C LYS A 16 -8.68 15.46 9.98
N ALA A 17 -9.15 16.65 10.36
CA ALA A 17 -10.14 17.40 9.60
C ALA A 17 -9.62 17.79 8.21
N TRP A 18 -8.35 18.20 8.10
CA TRP A 18 -7.72 18.46 6.79
C TRP A 18 -7.72 17.20 5.91
N PHE A 19 -7.34 16.05 6.48
CA PHE A 19 -7.32 14.79 5.73
C PHE A 19 -8.72 14.39 5.26
N VAL A 20 -9.75 14.54 6.09
CA VAL A 20 -11.15 14.28 5.70
C VAL A 20 -11.58 15.18 4.52
N ASN A 21 -11.22 16.47 4.54
CA ASN A 21 -11.49 17.38 3.44
C ASN A 21 -10.73 16.99 2.16
N TRP A 22 -9.48 16.53 2.30
CA TRP A 22 -8.71 16.02 1.18
C TRP A 22 -9.39 14.78 0.55
N VAL A 23 -9.89 13.85 1.38
CA VAL A 23 -10.66 12.68 0.92
C VAL A 23 -11.93 13.12 0.17
N ALA A 24 -12.68 14.10 0.68
CA ALA A 24 -13.87 14.61 0.00
C ALA A 24 -13.56 15.20 -1.39
N ARG A 25 -12.37 15.77 -1.58
CA ARG A 25 -11.91 16.25 -2.89
C ARG A 25 -11.58 15.07 -3.83
N LEU A 26 -10.98 14.01 -3.31
CA LEU A 26 -10.74 12.78 -4.08
C LEU A 26 -12.06 12.11 -4.45
N GLU A 27 -13.02 12.01 -3.53
CA GLU A 27 -14.38 11.51 -3.79
C GLU A 27 -15.06 12.32 -4.91
N THR A 28 -14.92 13.66 -4.89
CA THR A 28 -15.45 14.54 -5.93
C THR A 28 -14.75 14.30 -7.27
N LEU A 29 -13.41 14.16 -7.28
CA LEU A 29 -12.63 13.90 -8.48
C LEU A 29 -13.04 12.58 -9.14
N ASN A 30 -13.25 11.54 -8.32
CA ASN A 30 -13.60 10.21 -8.77
C ASN A 30 -15.11 10.00 -9.02
N GLY A 31 -15.96 10.97 -8.61
CA GLY A 31 -17.42 10.87 -8.75
C GLY A 31 -18.02 9.72 -7.92
N LYS A 32 -17.42 9.37 -6.78
CA LYS A 32 -17.87 8.30 -5.88
C LYS A 32 -17.65 8.67 -4.42
N GLN A 33 -18.24 7.91 -3.51
CA GLN A 33 -18.01 8.02 -2.07
C GLN A 33 -17.46 6.71 -1.51
N TYR A 34 -16.54 6.81 -0.56
CA TYR A 34 -16.03 5.66 0.17
C TYR A 34 -16.90 5.39 1.40
N GLN A 35 -17.31 4.14 1.61
CA GLN A 35 -17.82 3.70 2.89
C GLN A 35 -16.72 3.78 3.95
N ARG A 36 -17.09 4.12 5.19
CA ARG A 36 -16.14 4.36 6.28
C ARG A 36 -16.34 3.34 7.38
N PHE A 37 -15.29 2.58 7.68
CA PHE A 37 -15.25 1.65 8.81
C PHE A 37 -14.23 2.12 9.82
N GLN A 38 -14.56 2.03 11.09
CA GLN A 38 -13.65 2.31 12.20
C GLN A 38 -13.65 1.08 13.10
N LEU A 39 -12.50 0.44 13.23
CA LEU A 39 -12.36 -0.84 13.90
C LEU A 39 -11.37 -0.71 15.06
N GLN A 40 -11.78 -1.13 16.24
CA GLN A 40 -10.86 -1.22 17.38
C GLN A 40 -10.00 -2.47 17.23
N THR A 41 -8.69 -2.28 17.07
CA THR A 41 -7.69 -3.35 16.93
C THR A 41 -6.67 -3.32 18.08
N THR A 42 -5.77 -4.29 18.11
CA THR A 42 -4.65 -4.30 19.05
C THR A 42 -3.68 -3.13 18.88
N LEU A 43 -3.70 -2.42 17.74
CA LEU A 43 -2.93 -1.21 17.49
C LEU A 43 -3.71 0.09 17.76
N GLY A 44 -4.93 -0.01 18.31
CA GLY A 44 -5.86 1.10 18.49
C GLY A 44 -6.91 1.14 17.38
N ASN A 45 -7.50 2.32 17.14
CA ASN A 45 -8.45 2.49 16.05
C ASN A 45 -7.76 2.33 14.70
N THR A 46 -8.31 1.47 13.87
CA THR A 46 -7.92 1.30 12.46
C THR A 46 -9.07 1.76 11.57
N HIS A 47 -8.81 2.69 10.69
CA HIS A 47 -9.77 3.16 9.69
C HIS A 47 -9.64 2.37 8.40
N VAL A 48 -10.77 2.07 7.76
CA VAL A 48 -10.82 1.37 6.47
C VAL A 48 -11.83 2.07 5.57
N TRP A 49 -11.44 2.32 4.33
CA TRP A 49 -12.35 2.78 3.29
C TRP A 49 -12.89 1.59 2.51
N GLY A 50 -14.17 1.62 2.21
CA GLY A 50 -14.83 0.55 1.47
C GLY A 50 -15.38 1.01 0.12
N LEU A 51 -15.25 0.15 -0.86
CA LEU A 51 -15.93 0.26 -2.15
C LEU A 51 -16.73 -1.02 -2.40
N ASN A 52 -17.99 -0.87 -2.76
CA ASN A 52 -18.90 -1.99 -3.04
C ASN A 52 -18.97 -3.05 -1.92
N THR A 53 -18.91 -2.64 -0.65
CA THR A 53 -18.78 -3.58 0.47
C THR A 53 -20.12 -4.16 0.96
N SER A 54 -21.26 -3.73 0.42
CA SER A 54 -22.60 -4.16 0.82
C SER A 54 -23.04 -5.50 0.25
N ASP A 55 -22.48 -5.96 -0.85
CA ASP A 55 -22.81 -7.27 -1.43
C ASP A 55 -21.88 -8.36 -0.87
N GLU A 56 -22.35 -9.06 0.15
CA GLU A 56 -21.57 -10.11 0.84
C GLU A 56 -21.32 -11.37 -0.02
N ASN A 57 -21.99 -11.52 -1.16
CA ASN A 57 -21.74 -12.63 -2.08
C ASN A 57 -20.48 -12.43 -2.91
N LEU A 58 -19.99 -11.19 -3.03
CA LEU A 58 -18.77 -10.90 -3.76
C LEU A 58 -17.54 -11.22 -2.92
N GLU A 59 -16.49 -11.62 -3.63
CA GLU A 59 -15.18 -11.84 -3.01
C GLU A 59 -14.57 -10.53 -2.52
N SER A 60 -13.70 -10.62 -1.51
CA SER A 60 -13.06 -9.45 -0.91
C SER A 60 -11.64 -9.28 -1.41
N LEU A 61 -11.27 -8.03 -1.70
CA LEU A 61 -9.90 -7.56 -1.90
C LEU A 61 -9.54 -6.60 -0.76
N VAL A 62 -8.48 -6.91 -0.03
CA VAL A 62 -7.96 -6.07 1.05
C VAL A 62 -6.62 -5.50 0.62
N ILE A 63 -6.49 -4.17 0.69
CA ILE A 63 -5.35 -3.41 0.17
C ILE A 63 -4.62 -2.68 1.29
N PHE A 64 -3.30 -2.86 1.37
CA PHE A 64 -2.42 -2.17 2.30
C PHE A 64 -1.53 -1.15 1.57
N PRO A 65 -1.40 0.09 2.08
CA PRO A 65 -0.66 1.17 1.46
C PRO A 65 0.86 1.06 1.64
N GLY A 66 1.60 1.85 0.89
CA GLY A 66 3.00 2.12 1.09
C GLY A 66 3.28 2.92 2.38
N ALA A 67 4.54 3.02 2.77
CA ALA A 67 4.95 3.87 3.89
C ALA A 67 4.71 5.35 3.57
N ARG A 68 4.23 6.11 4.57
CA ARG A 68 3.91 7.53 4.47
C ARG A 68 2.77 7.89 3.52
N THR A 69 2.06 6.90 3.00
CA THR A 69 0.94 7.11 2.09
C THR A 69 -0.40 6.74 2.75
N THR A 70 -1.49 6.99 2.05
CA THR A 70 -2.82 6.48 2.35
C THR A 70 -3.18 5.38 1.36
N SER A 71 -4.01 4.43 1.77
CA SER A 71 -4.53 3.39 0.89
C SER A 71 -5.35 3.93 -0.29
N LEU A 72 -5.84 5.16 -0.18
CA LEU A 72 -6.59 5.83 -1.24
C LEU A 72 -5.75 6.17 -2.48
N PHE A 73 -4.41 6.08 -2.41
CA PHE A 73 -3.57 6.26 -3.60
C PHE A 73 -3.86 5.23 -4.70
N TRP A 74 -4.32 4.04 -4.31
CA TRP A 74 -4.74 3.01 -5.25
C TRP A 74 -5.95 3.40 -6.12
N ASP A 75 -6.72 4.40 -5.70
CA ASP A 75 -7.91 4.83 -6.44
C ASP A 75 -7.76 6.23 -7.09
N PHE A 76 -6.54 6.76 -7.21
CA PHE A 76 -6.34 7.92 -8.06
C PHE A 76 -6.78 7.62 -9.48
N ASP A 77 -7.40 8.63 -10.12
CA ASP A 77 -7.96 8.53 -11.47
C ASP A 77 -8.93 7.35 -11.66
N ASN A 78 -9.64 6.97 -10.59
CA ASN A 78 -10.55 5.81 -10.59
C ASN A 78 -9.87 4.46 -10.86
N GLY A 79 -8.61 4.29 -10.45
CA GLY A 79 -7.80 3.10 -10.72
C GLY A 79 -8.46 1.77 -10.33
N LEU A 80 -9.32 1.77 -9.30
CA LEU A 80 -10.02 0.55 -8.84
C LEU A 80 -11.41 0.35 -9.45
N ASN A 81 -11.86 1.23 -10.36
CA ASN A 81 -13.25 1.27 -10.80
C ASN A 81 -13.75 -0.04 -11.44
N HIS A 82 -12.93 -0.69 -12.26
CA HIS A 82 -13.30 -1.96 -12.89
C HIS A 82 -13.30 -3.16 -11.93
N LEU A 83 -12.61 -3.08 -10.81
CA LEU A 83 -12.64 -4.09 -9.76
C LEU A 83 -13.91 -3.98 -8.89
N THR A 84 -14.46 -2.78 -8.71
CA THR A 84 -15.64 -2.55 -7.85
C THR A 84 -16.91 -3.22 -8.35
N GLN A 85 -16.96 -3.62 -9.61
CA GLN A 85 -18.10 -4.37 -10.16
C GLN A 85 -18.11 -5.85 -9.77
N LYS A 86 -16.98 -6.38 -9.26
CA LYS A 86 -16.75 -7.81 -9.06
C LYS A 86 -16.30 -8.15 -7.64
N LEU A 87 -15.80 -7.16 -6.91
CA LEU A 87 -15.17 -7.35 -5.61
C LEU A 87 -15.69 -6.33 -4.60
N ARG A 88 -15.73 -6.74 -3.35
CA ARG A 88 -15.75 -5.83 -2.21
C ARG A 88 -14.31 -5.38 -1.95
N ILE A 89 -14.04 -4.10 -1.98
CA ILE A 89 -12.68 -3.57 -1.80
C ILE A 89 -12.58 -2.87 -0.46
N PHE A 90 -11.58 -3.23 0.32
CA PHE A 90 -11.27 -2.65 1.62
C PHE A 90 -9.87 -2.04 1.58
N LEU A 91 -9.81 -0.71 1.56
CA LEU A 91 -8.59 0.07 1.57
C LEU A 91 -8.20 0.37 3.02
N VAL A 92 -7.22 -0.33 3.54
CA VAL A 92 -6.83 -0.26 4.96
C VAL A 92 -5.89 0.92 5.20
N GLU A 93 -6.29 1.82 6.07
CA GLU A 93 -5.39 2.84 6.60
C GLU A 93 -4.51 2.23 7.68
N THR A 94 -3.28 1.86 7.31
CA THR A 94 -2.36 1.22 8.24
C THR A 94 -2.05 2.14 9.42
N ASN A 95 -2.12 1.61 10.65
CA ASN A 95 -1.74 2.32 11.86
C ASN A 95 -0.29 2.81 11.80
N GLY A 96 -0.04 4.01 12.31
CA GLY A 96 1.27 4.65 12.28
C GLY A 96 1.58 5.46 11.02
N LEU A 97 0.69 5.49 10.03
CA LEU A 97 0.78 6.31 8.83
C LEU A 97 -0.06 7.60 8.96
N PRO A 98 0.18 8.65 8.14
CA PRO A 98 -0.51 9.93 8.22
C PRO A 98 -1.95 9.87 7.66
N ASN A 99 -2.84 9.19 8.35
CA ASN A 99 -4.22 8.90 8.00
C ASN A 99 -5.16 8.99 9.23
N LEU A 100 -6.37 8.42 9.17
CA LEU A 100 -7.35 8.46 10.26
C LEU A 100 -7.15 7.38 11.32
N SER A 101 -6.28 6.40 11.11
CA SER A 101 -5.95 5.38 12.11
C SER A 101 -5.07 5.93 13.22
N ASP A 102 -4.97 5.20 14.33
CA ASP A 102 -4.08 5.56 15.41
C ASP A 102 -2.60 5.33 15.04
N GLY A 103 -1.71 6.03 15.73
CA GLY A 103 -0.30 6.08 15.37
C GLY A 103 0.56 4.91 15.86
N SER A 104 -0.01 3.94 16.57
CA SER A 104 0.76 2.83 17.17
C SER A 104 1.17 1.80 16.14
N THR A 105 2.43 1.34 16.20
CA THR A 105 2.96 0.31 15.31
C THR A 105 3.69 -0.78 16.10
N PRO A 106 3.62 -2.05 15.66
CA PRO A 106 4.43 -3.12 16.23
C PRO A 106 5.87 -3.04 15.72
N ASP A 107 6.75 -3.92 16.19
CA ASP A 107 8.09 -4.05 15.62
C ASP A 107 8.00 -4.63 14.20
N ILE A 108 8.58 -3.91 13.24
CA ILE A 108 8.58 -4.32 11.84
C ILE A 108 9.31 -5.65 11.61
N LYS A 109 10.17 -6.07 12.52
CA LYS A 109 10.92 -7.33 12.42
C LYS A 109 10.16 -8.55 12.92
N THR A 110 9.05 -8.36 13.68
CA THR A 110 8.20 -9.46 14.12
C THR A 110 7.09 -9.74 13.12
N LEU A 111 6.33 -10.81 13.35
CA LEU A 111 5.14 -11.12 12.54
C LEU A 111 3.89 -10.35 12.97
N ASP A 112 3.99 -9.47 13.95
CA ASP A 112 2.86 -8.74 14.56
C ASP A 112 2.00 -7.95 13.56
N TYR A 113 2.58 -7.42 12.49
CA TYR A 113 1.77 -6.81 11.40
C TYR A 113 0.86 -7.85 10.72
N GLY A 114 1.28 -9.10 10.61
CA GLY A 114 0.45 -10.20 10.10
C GLY A 114 -0.68 -10.54 11.07
N GLU A 115 -0.40 -10.57 12.38
CA GLU A 115 -1.40 -10.79 13.43
C GLU A 115 -2.46 -9.68 13.42
N TRP A 116 -2.02 -8.40 13.39
CA TRP A 116 -2.92 -7.26 13.26
C TRP A 116 -3.78 -7.32 11.99
N ALA A 117 -3.20 -7.63 10.85
CA ALA A 117 -3.95 -7.76 9.61
C ALA A 117 -4.96 -8.93 9.67
N SER A 118 -4.59 -10.05 10.30
CA SER A 118 -5.51 -11.17 10.53
C SER A 118 -6.66 -10.82 11.47
N GLU A 119 -6.39 -10.03 12.53
CA GLU A 119 -7.41 -9.48 13.41
C GLU A 119 -8.37 -8.56 12.63
N LEU A 120 -7.83 -7.69 11.79
CA LEU A 120 -8.60 -6.76 10.97
C LEU A 120 -9.58 -7.50 10.04
N LEU A 121 -9.13 -8.55 9.33
CA LEU A 121 -10.01 -9.35 8.50
C LEU A 121 -11.16 -9.94 9.32
N SER A 122 -10.88 -10.44 10.51
CA SER A 122 -11.92 -11.00 11.39
C SER A 122 -12.95 -9.94 11.80
N LYS A 123 -12.51 -8.71 12.12
CA LYS A 123 -13.40 -7.59 12.49
C LYS A 123 -14.22 -7.05 11.33
N LEU A 124 -13.75 -7.22 10.11
CA LEU A 124 -14.49 -6.94 8.87
C LEU A 124 -15.44 -8.08 8.45
N ASN A 125 -15.52 -9.16 9.23
CA ASN A 125 -16.23 -10.41 8.89
C ASN A 125 -15.77 -11.03 7.56
N ILE A 126 -14.48 -10.87 7.24
CA ILE A 126 -13.86 -11.44 6.04
C ILE A 126 -13.19 -12.76 6.44
N GLN A 127 -13.74 -13.88 5.98
CA GLN A 127 -13.17 -15.20 6.25
C GLN A 127 -11.93 -15.45 5.38
N ARG A 128 -11.98 -15.04 4.13
CA ARG A 128 -10.90 -15.23 3.17
C ARG A 128 -10.95 -14.12 2.11
N ALA A 129 -9.78 -13.55 1.75
CA ALA A 129 -9.67 -12.45 0.80
C ALA A 129 -8.49 -12.60 -0.15
N PHE A 130 -8.54 -11.94 -1.30
CA PHE A 130 -7.37 -11.50 -2.01
C PHE A 130 -6.71 -10.35 -1.24
N VAL A 131 -5.39 -10.32 -1.21
CA VAL A 131 -4.65 -9.30 -0.47
C VAL A 131 -3.67 -8.62 -1.40
N ALA A 132 -3.70 -7.30 -1.46
CA ALA A 132 -2.74 -6.52 -2.23
C ALA A 132 -1.95 -5.56 -1.33
N GLY A 133 -0.68 -5.33 -1.65
CA GLY A 133 0.14 -4.40 -0.91
C GLY A 133 1.22 -3.76 -1.76
N ALA A 134 1.32 -2.42 -1.68
CA ALA A 134 2.38 -1.66 -2.33
C ALA A 134 3.50 -1.35 -1.32
N SER A 135 4.75 -1.47 -1.74
CA SER A 135 5.91 -1.10 -0.93
C SER A 135 5.84 -1.71 0.49
N PHE A 136 5.64 -0.91 1.54
CA PHE A 136 5.42 -1.35 2.93
C PHE A 136 4.19 -2.26 3.08
N GLY A 137 3.12 -1.99 2.32
CA GLY A 137 1.93 -2.85 2.30
C GLY A 137 2.24 -4.27 1.84
N GLY A 138 3.24 -4.45 0.97
CA GLY A 138 3.73 -5.76 0.57
C GLY A 138 4.32 -6.56 1.72
N LEU A 139 5.02 -5.91 2.66
CA LEU A 139 5.49 -6.55 3.89
C LEU A 139 4.32 -7.05 4.75
N ILE A 140 3.26 -6.23 4.90
CA ILE A 140 2.07 -6.62 5.67
C ILE A 140 1.38 -7.81 5.03
N ALA A 141 1.21 -7.80 3.70
CA ALA A 141 0.63 -8.89 2.94
C ALA A 141 1.43 -10.20 3.11
N MET A 142 2.76 -10.14 3.07
CA MET A 142 3.61 -11.32 3.28
C MET A 142 3.52 -11.85 4.70
N LYS A 143 3.54 -10.99 5.72
CA LYS A 143 3.39 -11.41 7.13
C LYS A 143 2.03 -12.01 7.41
N LEU A 144 0.95 -11.44 6.85
CA LEU A 144 -0.39 -12.02 6.91
C LEU A 144 -0.42 -13.40 6.26
N SER A 145 0.23 -13.56 5.11
CA SER A 145 0.32 -14.83 4.38
C SER A 145 1.08 -15.92 5.17
N ILE A 146 1.99 -15.54 6.05
CA ILE A 146 2.69 -16.45 6.95
C ILE A 146 1.80 -16.84 8.14
N ILE A 147 1.19 -15.83 8.82
CA ILE A 147 0.45 -16.04 10.08
C ILE A 147 -0.92 -16.68 9.84
N ALA A 148 -1.62 -16.30 8.79
CA ALA A 148 -2.98 -16.74 8.52
C ALA A 148 -3.20 -17.12 7.05
N PRO A 149 -2.46 -18.12 6.52
CA PRO A 149 -2.55 -18.49 5.11
C PRO A 149 -3.96 -18.92 4.69
N SER A 150 -4.76 -19.48 5.59
CA SER A 150 -6.15 -19.85 5.32
C SER A 150 -7.07 -18.66 5.04
N LYS A 151 -6.71 -17.47 5.52
CA LYS A 151 -7.48 -16.22 5.28
C LYS A 151 -7.10 -15.51 3.98
N VAL A 152 -6.05 -15.95 3.29
CA VAL A 152 -5.56 -15.33 2.06
C VAL A 152 -5.80 -16.26 0.87
N LYS A 153 -6.50 -15.80 -0.16
CA LYS A 153 -6.71 -16.54 -1.42
C LYS A 153 -5.48 -16.49 -2.30
N ALA A 154 -4.99 -15.28 -2.53
CA ALA A 154 -3.73 -14.99 -3.18
C ALA A 154 -3.21 -13.63 -2.72
N ALA A 155 -1.90 -13.42 -2.77
CA ALA A 155 -1.23 -12.18 -2.44
C ALA A 155 -0.66 -11.51 -3.69
N PHE A 156 -0.90 -10.21 -3.82
CA PHE A 156 -0.46 -9.36 -4.93
C PHE A 156 0.49 -8.28 -4.40
N LEU A 157 1.73 -8.32 -4.84
CA LEU A 157 2.80 -7.44 -4.39
C LEU A 157 3.15 -6.42 -5.46
N PHE A 158 3.13 -5.15 -5.11
CA PHE A 158 3.40 -4.02 -5.99
C PHE A 158 4.67 -3.30 -5.50
N ASN A 159 5.79 -3.44 -6.20
CA ASN A 159 7.11 -2.91 -5.80
C ASN A 159 7.36 -3.10 -4.28
N PRO A 160 7.28 -4.32 -3.73
CA PRO A 160 7.26 -4.54 -2.29
C PRO A 160 8.60 -4.20 -1.64
N GLY A 161 8.55 -3.48 -0.51
CA GLY A 161 9.73 -3.07 0.25
C GLY A 161 10.31 -4.15 1.18
N CYS A 162 9.89 -5.41 1.03
CA CYS A 162 10.27 -6.51 1.93
C CYS A 162 11.13 -7.62 1.27
N LEU A 163 11.37 -7.52 -0.03
CA LEU A 163 12.13 -8.53 -0.78
C LEU A 163 13.63 -8.25 -0.83
N GLN A 164 14.05 -7.04 -0.47
CA GLN A 164 15.43 -6.59 -0.48
C GLN A 164 15.64 -5.38 0.43
N PRO A 165 16.89 -5.03 0.79
CA PRO A 165 17.17 -3.77 1.47
C PRO A 165 16.85 -2.57 0.59
N PHE A 166 16.49 -1.46 1.22
CA PHE A 166 16.29 -0.17 0.55
C PHE A 166 17.57 0.26 -0.17
N SER A 167 17.46 0.70 -1.42
CA SER A 167 18.59 1.13 -2.24
C SER A 167 19.29 2.36 -1.65
N LEU A 168 20.59 2.25 -1.41
CA LEU A 168 21.44 3.36 -0.97
C LEU A 168 22.12 4.08 -2.13
N SER A 169 21.64 3.90 -3.37
CA SER A 169 22.19 4.62 -4.52
C SER A 169 22.05 6.12 -4.32
N TRP A 170 23.08 6.89 -4.75
CA TRP A 170 23.10 8.35 -4.61
C TRP A 170 21.84 9.02 -5.18
N LYS A 171 21.38 8.55 -6.34
CA LYS A 171 20.17 9.07 -7.00
C LYS A 171 18.94 8.86 -6.15
N ASN A 172 18.78 7.66 -5.59
CA ASN A 172 17.64 7.35 -4.70
C ASN A 172 17.69 8.20 -3.42
N LEU A 173 18.82 8.24 -2.75
CA LEU A 173 18.98 9.03 -1.52
C LEU A 173 18.69 10.51 -1.76
N TYR A 174 19.23 11.09 -2.85
CA TYR A 174 18.98 12.49 -3.17
C TYR A 174 17.50 12.81 -3.33
N TYR A 175 16.76 12.05 -4.15
CA TYR A 175 15.37 12.35 -4.39
C TYR A 175 14.47 12.04 -3.18
N ASN A 176 14.75 11.01 -2.40
CA ASN A 176 13.97 10.70 -1.21
C ASN A 176 14.22 11.66 -0.04
N LEU A 177 15.44 12.13 0.13
CA LEU A 177 15.78 13.05 1.23
C LEU A 177 15.37 14.50 0.95
N LEU A 178 15.31 14.89 -0.33
CA LEU A 178 14.99 16.26 -0.75
C LEU A 178 13.67 16.77 -0.14
N PRO A 179 12.52 16.09 -0.25
CA PRO A 179 11.27 16.56 0.34
C PRO A 179 11.26 16.42 1.88
N ILE A 180 12.04 15.52 2.45
CA ILE A 180 12.15 15.36 3.92
C ILE A 180 12.80 16.60 4.54
N PHE A 181 13.91 17.08 3.95
CA PHE A 181 14.61 18.27 4.46
C PHE A 181 13.93 19.59 4.07
N SER A 182 13.23 19.61 2.95
CA SER A 182 12.54 20.81 2.46
C SER A 182 11.19 20.43 1.83
N PRO A 183 10.12 20.26 2.64
CA PRO A 183 8.81 19.76 2.22
C PRO A 183 7.98 20.82 1.49
N THR A 184 8.46 21.25 0.33
CA THR A 184 7.76 22.18 -0.56
C THR A 184 7.07 21.43 -1.69
N LYS A 185 5.99 21.98 -2.26
CA LYS A 185 5.32 21.42 -3.45
C LYS A 185 6.32 21.10 -4.56
N LYS A 186 7.30 22.00 -4.81
CA LYS A 186 8.34 21.82 -5.83
C LYS A 186 9.22 20.59 -5.56
N ASN A 187 9.67 20.40 -4.33
CA ASN A 187 10.57 19.29 -3.99
C ASN A 187 9.80 17.95 -3.95
N VAL A 188 8.54 17.97 -3.49
CA VAL A 188 7.66 16.81 -3.55
C VAL A 188 7.37 16.43 -5.00
N SER A 189 6.99 17.38 -5.87
CA SER A 189 6.80 17.11 -7.29
C SER A 189 8.06 16.53 -7.94
N LYS A 190 9.24 17.06 -7.60
CA LYS A 190 10.52 16.53 -8.11
C LYS A 190 10.79 15.09 -7.63
N PHE A 191 10.45 14.76 -6.39
CA PHE A 191 10.53 13.39 -5.87
C PHE A 191 9.58 12.47 -6.62
N LEU A 192 8.31 12.86 -6.76
CA LEU A 192 7.31 12.10 -7.48
C LEU A 192 7.73 11.84 -8.93
N ASP A 193 8.19 12.86 -9.66
CA ASP A 193 8.60 12.76 -11.06
C ASP A 193 9.85 11.89 -11.29
N LYS A 194 10.72 11.74 -10.29
CA LYS A 194 12.04 11.12 -10.47
C LYS A 194 12.20 9.78 -9.75
N ALA A 195 11.39 9.52 -8.73
CA ALA A 195 11.49 8.31 -7.91
C ALA A 195 10.20 7.49 -7.87
N VAL A 196 9.02 8.12 -8.06
CA VAL A 196 7.73 7.45 -7.95
C VAL A 196 7.10 7.17 -9.30
N PHE A 197 7.08 8.16 -10.18
CA PHE A 197 6.54 8.05 -11.53
C PHE A 197 7.64 7.91 -12.60
N SER A 198 7.23 7.58 -13.81
CA SER A 198 8.10 7.53 -15.00
C SER A 198 7.34 8.09 -16.22
N LYS A 199 7.21 9.42 -16.23
CA LYS A 199 6.47 10.13 -17.28
C LYS A 199 7.11 9.95 -18.66
N PRO A 200 6.36 9.91 -19.77
CA PRO A 200 4.89 10.02 -19.79
C PRO A 200 4.14 8.68 -19.60
N ASN A 201 4.85 7.54 -19.53
CA ASN A 201 4.20 6.23 -19.50
C ASN A 201 3.47 5.97 -18.17
N HIS A 202 4.06 6.37 -17.05
CA HIS A 202 3.49 6.25 -15.73
C HIS A 202 3.34 7.64 -15.10
N GLN A 203 2.13 8.15 -15.09
CA GLN A 203 1.75 9.45 -14.53
C GLN A 203 0.27 9.47 -14.17
N LEU A 204 -0.11 10.41 -13.32
CA LEU A 204 -1.50 10.71 -12.96
C LEU A 204 -2.05 11.84 -13.83
N SER A 205 -3.37 12.01 -13.81
CA SER A 205 -3.99 13.23 -14.30
C SER A 205 -3.51 14.45 -13.52
N ALA A 206 -3.56 15.63 -14.10
CA ALA A 206 -3.10 16.86 -13.44
C ALA A 206 -3.80 17.13 -12.10
N LYS A 207 -5.10 16.77 -11.98
CA LYS A 207 -5.87 16.92 -10.72
C LYS A 207 -5.46 15.91 -9.68
N ALA A 208 -5.24 14.66 -10.04
CA ALA A 208 -4.76 13.62 -9.12
C ALA A 208 -3.32 13.93 -8.69
N GLU A 209 -2.46 14.42 -9.60
CA GLU A 209 -1.09 14.86 -9.27
C GLU A 209 -1.09 16.02 -8.26
N GLU A 210 -2.01 16.96 -8.39
CA GLU A 210 -2.14 18.04 -7.40
C GLU A 210 -2.52 17.49 -6.02
N LEU A 211 -3.48 16.55 -5.95
CA LEU A 211 -3.91 15.93 -4.71
C LEU A 211 -2.78 15.13 -4.04
N ILE A 212 -2.00 14.35 -4.78
CA ILE A 212 -0.90 13.58 -4.18
C ILE A 212 0.21 14.51 -3.68
N ILE A 213 0.54 15.58 -4.42
CA ILE A 213 1.52 16.58 -3.97
C ILE A 213 1.07 17.25 -2.67
N GLU A 214 -0.20 17.63 -2.56
CA GLU A 214 -0.74 18.24 -1.35
C GLU A 214 -0.71 17.29 -0.16
N TYR A 215 -1.09 16.03 -0.37
CA TYR A 215 -1.04 15.01 0.67
C TYR A 215 0.40 14.79 1.16
N GLU A 216 1.35 14.63 0.26
CA GLU A 216 2.76 14.43 0.61
C GLU A 216 3.34 15.62 1.39
N VAL A 217 3.05 16.86 0.98
CA VAL A 217 3.43 18.05 1.73
C VAL A 217 2.78 18.05 3.12
N PHE A 218 1.50 17.70 3.21
CA PHE A 218 0.77 17.59 4.47
C PHE A 218 1.41 16.53 5.38
N ALA A 219 1.65 15.31 4.88
CA ALA A 219 2.24 14.22 5.62
C ALA A 219 3.64 14.62 6.18
N LEU A 220 4.49 15.20 5.35
CA LEU A 220 5.84 15.62 5.74
C LEU A 220 5.86 16.81 6.74
N THR A 221 4.86 17.71 6.68
CA THR A 221 4.85 18.92 7.51
C THR A 221 4.02 18.78 8.78
N ARG A 222 2.97 17.94 8.77
CA ARG A 222 1.98 17.85 9.85
C ARG A 222 2.04 16.57 10.66
N TYR A 223 2.71 15.53 10.15
CA TYR A 223 2.82 14.26 10.86
C TYR A 223 4.21 14.07 11.46
N LYS A 224 4.26 13.74 12.75
CA LYS A 224 5.48 13.31 13.41
C LYS A 224 5.67 11.83 13.15
N ASP A 225 6.34 11.54 12.05
CA ASP A 225 6.56 10.18 11.58
C ASP A 225 7.71 9.51 12.34
N ASN A 226 7.40 8.45 13.06
CA ASN A 226 8.34 7.55 13.71
C ASN A 226 8.39 6.20 12.98
N THR A 227 8.02 6.15 11.69
CA THR A 227 8.03 4.93 10.87
C THR A 227 9.38 4.24 10.94
N GLN A 228 9.34 2.94 11.05
CA GLN A 228 10.53 2.11 11.07
C GLN A 228 11.11 2.02 9.65
N LYS A 229 12.43 1.82 9.57
CA LYS A 229 13.12 1.63 8.28
C LYS A 229 12.58 0.41 7.56
N PRO A 230 12.57 0.39 6.21
CA PRO A 230 12.19 -0.78 5.43
C PRO A 230 12.94 -2.04 5.92
N TYR A 231 12.24 -3.16 5.96
CA TYR A 231 12.74 -4.43 6.48
C TYR A 231 12.77 -5.48 5.37
N ASP A 232 13.96 -5.97 5.04
CA ASP A 232 14.13 -7.14 4.20
C ASP A 232 13.79 -8.39 5.03
N MET A 233 12.76 -9.12 4.61
CA MET A 233 12.31 -10.34 5.29
C MET A 233 13.26 -11.53 5.11
N GLY A 234 14.19 -11.44 4.16
CA GLY A 234 15.22 -12.46 3.97
C GLY A 234 14.62 -13.86 3.83
N ASP A 235 15.07 -14.79 4.68
CA ASP A 235 14.60 -16.19 4.63
C ASP A 235 13.22 -16.42 5.26
N GLU A 236 12.63 -15.44 5.95
CA GLU A 236 11.24 -15.52 6.41
C GLU A 236 10.27 -15.75 5.24
N LEU A 237 10.61 -15.23 4.05
CA LEU A 237 9.81 -15.40 2.82
C LEU A 237 9.60 -16.87 2.44
N ARG A 238 10.47 -17.79 2.88
CA ARG A 238 10.31 -19.25 2.65
C ARG A 238 9.11 -19.85 3.38
N GLN A 239 8.57 -19.13 4.37
CA GLN A 239 7.39 -19.56 5.12
C GLN A 239 6.08 -19.24 4.41
N VAL A 240 6.10 -18.40 3.36
CA VAL A 240 4.92 -18.03 2.58
C VAL A 240 4.42 -19.26 1.80
N LYS A 241 3.17 -19.66 2.08
CA LYS A 241 2.50 -20.80 1.43
C LYS A 241 1.37 -20.37 0.48
N VAL A 242 1.02 -19.10 0.50
CA VAL A 242 -0.07 -18.52 -0.29
C VAL A 242 0.43 -18.21 -1.69
N ASP A 243 -0.39 -18.51 -2.69
CA ASP A 243 -0.11 -18.14 -4.07
C ASP A 243 0.18 -16.64 -4.17
N THR A 244 1.36 -16.32 -4.69
CA THR A 244 1.88 -14.94 -4.69
C THR A 244 2.17 -14.48 -6.11
N PHE A 245 1.76 -13.26 -6.43
CA PHE A 245 2.04 -12.59 -7.69
C PHE A 245 2.85 -11.31 -7.41
N LEU A 246 3.93 -11.12 -8.17
CA LEU A 246 4.84 -9.97 -8.04
C LEU A 246 4.71 -9.06 -9.26
N MET A 247 4.43 -7.80 -9.03
CA MET A 247 4.41 -6.71 -10.00
C MET A 247 5.50 -5.71 -9.67
N GLU A 248 6.38 -5.44 -10.64
CA GLU A 248 7.54 -4.56 -10.48
C GLU A 248 7.61 -3.53 -11.59
N GLY A 249 8.03 -2.31 -11.26
CA GLY A 249 8.38 -1.28 -12.23
C GLY A 249 9.89 -1.27 -12.51
N ASP A 250 10.29 -1.24 -13.78
CA ASP A 250 11.71 -1.28 -14.17
C ASP A 250 12.48 0.02 -13.81
N LYS A 251 11.76 1.08 -13.45
CA LYS A 251 12.32 2.38 -13.02
C LYS A 251 12.24 2.63 -11.51
N ASP A 252 11.89 1.60 -10.73
CA ASP A 252 11.91 1.74 -9.27
C ASP A 252 13.33 2.03 -8.76
N LEU A 253 13.51 3.20 -8.15
CA LEU A 253 14.79 3.61 -7.56
C LEU A 253 14.94 3.13 -6.11
N LEU A 254 13.81 2.87 -5.42
CA LEU A 254 13.79 2.50 -4.01
C LEU A 254 14.17 1.03 -3.83
N PHE A 255 13.61 0.17 -4.66
CA PHE A 255 13.79 -1.28 -4.64
C PHE A 255 13.99 -1.79 -6.08
N PRO A 256 15.23 -1.77 -6.62
CA PRO A 256 15.52 -2.18 -8.00
C PRO A 256 14.95 -3.59 -8.30
N TYR A 257 14.10 -3.70 -9.31
CA TYR A 257 13.28 -4.88 -9.60
C TYR A 257 14.09 -6.16 -9.78
N GLN A 258 15.30 -6.09 -10.35
CA GLN A 258 16.13 -7.28 -10.60
C GLN A 258 16.43 -8.05 -9.31
N THR A 259 16.71 -7.33 -8.23
CA THR A 259 16.98 -7.93 -6.92
C THR A 259 15.70 -8.47 -6.29
N SER A 260 14.59 -7.72 -6.36
CA SER A 260 13.28 -8.19 -5.88
C SER A 260 12.85 -9.48 -6.57
N VAL A 261 12.90 -9.52 -7.91
CA VAL A 261 12.53 -10.69 -8.71
C VAL A 261 13.41 -11.90 -8.35
N THR A 262 14.73 -11.73 -8.35
CA THR A 262 15.67 -12.81 -8.00
C THR A 262 15.41 -13.37 -6.60
N ASN A 263 15.15 -12.50 -5.61
CA ASN A 263 14.88 -12.93 -4.24
C ASN A 263 13.51 -13.61 -4.11
N ALA A 264 12.48 -13.09 -4.80
CA ALA A 264 11.17 -13.72 -4.82
C ALA A 264 11.21 -15.12 -5.41
N GLU A 265 11.80 -15.29 -6.58
CA GLU A 265 11.96 -16.58 -7.25
C GLU A 265 12.74 -17.59 -6.40
N LYS A 266 13.77 -17.15 -5.69
CA LYS A 266 14.59 -18.00 -4.84
C LYS A 266 13.92 -18.38 -3.52
N LYS A 267 13.08 -17.51 -2.94
CA LYS A 267 12.62 -17.64 -1.55
C LYS A 267 11.14 -17.95 -1.44
N ILE A 268 10.28 -17.47 -2.34
CA ILE A 268 8.83 -17.68 -2.29
C ILE A 268 8.46 -18.88 -3.15
N GLN A 269 8.34 -20.07 -2.52
CA GLN A 269 8.03 -21.31 -3.26
C GLN A 269 6.64 -21.30 -3.90
N SER A 270 5.72 -20.50 -3.37
CA SER A 270 4.35 -20.29 -3.85
C SER A 270 4.23 -19.12 -4.84
N LEU A 271 5.35 -18.64 -5.42
CA LEU A 271 5.33 -17.60 -6.44
C LEU A 271 4.73 -18.15 -7.74
N LYS A 272 3.60 -17.57 -8.16
CA LYS A 272 2.82 -18.00 -9.35
C LYS A 272 3.04 -17.14 -10.58
N GLY A 273 3.57 -15.94 -10.39
CA GLY A 273 3.85 -15.06 -11.51
C GLY A 273 4.65 -13.84 -11.11
N VAL A 274 5.48 -13.39 -12.05
CA VAL A 274 6.22 -12.14 -11.98
C VAL A 274 5.87 -11.33 -13.22
N LYS A 275 5.55 -10.07 -13.04
CA LYS A 275 5.33 -9.12 -14.13
C LYS A 275 6.14 -7.86 -13.91
N VAL A 276 7.08 -7.60 -14.81
CA VAL A 276 7.84 -6.35 -14.84
C VAL A 276 7.20 -5.43 -15.88
N PHE A 277 6.94 -4.19 -15.50
CA PHE A 277 6.37 -3.16 -16.37
C PHE A 277 7.46 -2.17 -16.77
N GLU A 278 7.62 -1.98 -18.07
CA GLU A 278 8.60 -1.06 -18.64
C GLU A 278 8.19 0.40 -18.45
N ASN A 279 9.16 1.25 -18.12
CA ASN A 279 8.96 2.66 -17.85
C ASN A 279 7.91 2.94 -16.76
N VAL A 280 7.96 2.17 -15.69
CA VAL A 280 7.12 2.32 -14.49
C VAL A 280 8.00 2.51 -13.27
N GLY A 281 7.69 3.51 -12.44
CA GLY A 281 8.41 3.83 -11.20
C GLY A 281 7.84 3.12 -9.98
N HIS A 282 8.24 3.60 -8.78
CA HIS A 282 7.87 2.97 -7.49
C HIS A 282 6.36 2.96 -7.21
N GLY A 283 5.63 4.01 -7.61
CA GLY A 283 4.18 4.15 -7.36
C GLY A 283 3.29 3.28 -8.26
N ILE A 284 3.71 2.07 -8.54
CA ILE A 284 3.07 1.12 -9.48
C ILE A 284 1.60 0.81 -9.14
N GLU A 285 1.17 1.01 -7.90
CA GLU A 285 -0.23 0.89 -7.49
C GLU A 285 -1.17 1.88 -8.16
N THR A 286 -0.63 2.94 -8.76
CA THR A 286 -1.38 3.91 -9.56
C THR A 286 -1.32 3.63 -11.06
N TYR A 287 -0.71 2.53 -11.48
CA TYR A 287 -0.53 2.21 -12.89
C TYR A 287 -1.58 1.21 -13.36
N ASP A 288 -2.50 1.66 -14.20
CA ASP A 288 -3.68 0.89 -14.65
C ASP A 288 -3.36 -0.53 -15.13
N LYS A 289 -2.25 -0.70 -15.90
CA LYS A 289 -1.90 -2.04 -16.41
C LYS A 289 -1.45 -3.00 -15.31
N ALA A 290 -0.93 -2.49 -14.18
CA ALA A 290 -0.60 -3.34 -13.03
C ALA A 290 -1.86 -3.76 -12.28
N ILE A 291 -2.83 -2.85 -12.12
CA ILE A 291 -4.15 -3.17 -11.57
C ILE A 291 -4.90 -4.15 -12.48
N GLN A 292 -4.87 -3.93 -13.78
CA GLN A 292 -5.45 -4.85 -14.77
C GLN A 292 -4.84 -6.26 -14.69
N TYR A 293 -3.51 -6.36 -14.58
CA TYR A 293 -2.85 -7.65 -14.41
C TYR A 293 -3.32 -8.38 -13.14
N MET A 294 -3.49 -7.65 -12.03
CA MET A 294 -4.08 -8.20 -10.80
C MET A 294 -5.53 -8.69 -11.04
N ASP A 295 -6.38 -7.88 -11.68
CA ASP A 295 -7.76 -8.26 -12.02
C ASP A 295 -7.81 -9.56 -12.85
N ASP A 296 -6.96 -9.66 -13.88
CA ASP A 296 -6.89 -10.87 -14.73
C ASP A 296 -6.47 -12.12 -13.92
N LYS A 297 -5.59 -11.96 -12.93
CA LYS A 297 -5.23 -13.07 -12.05
C LYS A 297 -6.35 -13.46 -11.09
N ILE A 298 -7.07 -12.47 -10.54
CA ILE A 298 -8.21 -12.70 -9.64
C ILE A 298 -9.31 -13.47 -10.36
N LYS A 299 -9.64 -13.12 -11.59
CA LYS A 299 -10.66 -13.84 -12.40
C LYS A 299 -10.39 -15.33 -12.49
N ASN A 300 -9.13 -15.72 -12.69
CA ASN A 300 -8.75 -17.12 -12.81
C ASN A 300 -8.99 -17.94 -11.52
N TYR A 301 -9.13 -17.28 -10.35
CA TYR A 301 -9.47 -17.93 -9.08
C TYR A 301 -10.98 -18.09 -8.88
N SER A 302 -11.79 -17.28 -9.57
CA SER A 302 -13.26 -17.33 -9.45
C SER A 302 -13.89 -18.36 -10.38
N GLU A 303 -13.12 -18.90 -11.34
CA GLU A 303 -13.57 -19.90 -12.33
C GLU A 303 -13.25 -21.35 -11.90
N ILE A 304 -12.61 -21.54 -10.74
CA ILE A 304 -12.28 -22.85 -10.15
C ILE A 304 -13.21 -23.13 -8.95
#